data_b3663b1f385cf1f93aa5d600a6ce25a5
#
_entry.id   b3663b1f385cf1f93aa5d600a6ce25a5
#
_cell.length_a   1.000
_cell.length_b   1.000
_cell.length_c   1.000
_cell.angle_alpha   90.00
_cell.angle_beta   90.00
_cell.angle_gamma   90.00
#
_symmetry.space_group_name_H-M   'P 1'
#
loop_
_entity.id
_entity.type
_entity.pdbx_description
1 polymer ?
#
loop_
_entity_poly.entity_id
_entity_poly.type
_entity_poly.pdbx_seq_one_letter_code
_entity_poly.pdbx_strand_id
1 'polypeptide(L)'
;MTGLLFESSSLESAIQALRNDLLDKDSPKISTMRNYRFAILQYTPRDEFKLRARIRWLTDDLKSQGWNVLAISLQHLFLTRIKKEEQRVLDSMICTEHRLYPKSPERALNHLKDKIALYVEGSEGVAKDVIAVIDKFANSYLGDNDRTLIFLGRAGALYPFFRSSALLKHIDGKTRNLPVVLLYPGDRKDLNALSFMGELPADRDYRPRIYS
;
A
#
# COMPACT_ATOMS: atom_id res chain seq x y z
N MET A 1 -29.53 31.26 -5.28
CA MET A 1 -28.94 30.21 -6.14
C MET A 1 -27.43 30.40 -6.11
N THR A 2 -26.78 29.87 -5.10
CA THR A 2 -25.32 29.95 -4.94
C THR A 2 -24.76 28.61 -5.38
N GLY A 3 -23.95 28.67 -6.43
CA GLY A 3 -23.44 27.52 -7.14
C GLY A 3 -22.65 26.58 -6.24
N LEU A 4 -22.91 25.32 -6.40
CA LEU A 4 -22.05 24.22 -6.05
C LEU A 4 -20.74 24.38 -6.83
N LEU A 5 -19.83 25.22 -6.35
CA LEU A 5 -18.45 25.24 -6.76
C LEU A 5 -17.86 23.90 -6.28
N PHE A 6 -17.43 23.12 -7.24
CA PHE A 6 -16.73 21.84 -7.15
C PHE A 6 -15.75 21.84 -5.98
N GLU A 7 -16.14 21.30 -4.83
CA GLU A 7 -15.19 20.75 -3.89
C GLU A 7 -14.51 19.56 -4.60
N SER A 8 -13.35 19.84 -5.20
CA SER A 8 -12.49 18.77 -5.61
C SER A 8 -12.25 17.92 -4.36
N SER A 9 -12.72 16.66 -4.34
CA SER A 9 -12.51 15.83 -3.16
C SER A 9 -11.02 15.80 -2.86
N SER A 10 -10.62 15.71 -1.58
CA SER A 10 -9.20 15.63 -1.18
C SER A 10 -8.44 14.56 -1.98
N LEU A 11 -9.12 13.46 -2.32
CA LEU A 11 -8.57 12.39 -3.16
C LEU A 11 -8.20 12.88 -4.57
N GLU A 12 -9.04 13.69 -5.22
CA GLU A 12 -8.74 14.21 -6.58
C GLU A 12 -7.54 15.14 -6.55
N SER A 13 -7.48 16.00 -5.54
CA SER A 13 -6.36 16.93 -5.35
C SER A 13 -5.06 16.17 -5.09
N ALA A 14 -5.10 15.14 -4.26
CA ALA A 14 -3.95 14.28 -3.95
C ALA A 14 -3.44 13.54 -5.20
N ILE A 15 -4.33 12.98 -6.00
CA ILE A 15 -3.99 12.29 -7.26
C ILE A 15 -3.41 13.28 -8.28
N GLN A 16 -3.98 14.47 -8.39
CA GLN A 16 -3.47 15.49 -9.31
C GLN A 16 -2.08 15.99 -8.88
N ALA A 17 -1.86 16.17 -7.56
CA ALA A 17 -0.55 16.54 -7.03
C ALA A 17 0.49 15.45 -7.32
N LEU A 18 0.16 14.18 -7.08
CA LEU A 18 1.01 13.04 -7.41
C LEU A 18 1.34 13.03 -8.92
N ARG A 19 0.32 13.17 -9.77
CA ARG A 19 0.50 13.22 -11.23
C ARG A 19 1.44 14.33 -11.67
N ASN A 20 1.28 15.54 -11.13
CA ASN A 20 2.11 16.68 -11.46
C ASN A 20 3.58 16.45 -11.09
N ASP A 21 3.82 15.85 -9.91
CA ASP A 21 5.17 15.52 -9.46
C ASP A 21 5.83 14.41 -10.28
N LEU A 22 5.03 13.42 -10.75
CA LEU A 22 5.52 12.38 -11.64
C LEU A 22 5.91 12.93 -13.02
N LEU A 23 5.13 13.85 -13.55
CA LEU A 23 5.29 14.44 -14.89
C LEU A 23 6.11 15.74 -14.87
N ASP A 24 6.79 16.04 -13.76
CA ASP A 24 7.65 17.23 -13.71
C ASP A 24 8.77 17.14 -14.75
N LYS A 25 9.04 18.26 -15.43
CA LYS A 25 9.95 18.33 -16.58
C LYS A 25 11.40 18.06 -16.22
N ASP A 26 11.80 18.40 -14.99
CA ASP A 26 13.20 18.30 -14.55
C ASP A 26 13.54 16.89 -14.07
N SER A 27 12.65 16.25 -13.36
CA SER A 27 12.68 14.82 -12.94
C SER A 27 11.48 14.51 -12.06
N PRO A 28 11.06 13.23 -11.92
CA PRO A 28 9.98 12.86 -11.02
C PRO A 28 10.28 13.24 -9.56
N LYS A 29 9.46 14.12 -8.96
CA LYS A 29 9.65 14.67 -7.60
C LYS A 29 8.94 13.85 -6.52
N ILE A 30 9.00 12.52 -6.59
CA ILE A 30 8.28 11.63 -5.65
C ILE A 30 8.91 11.64 -4.27
N SER A 31 10.20 11.95 -4.16
CA SER A 31 10.93 11.88 -2.90
C SER A 31 11.39 13.25 -2.40
N THR A 32 11.30 13.43 -1.07
CA THR A 32 11.89 14.58 -0.39
C THR A 32 13.36 14.35 0.00
N MET A 33 13.87 13.12 -0.12
CA MET A 33 15.24 12.74 0.26
C MET A 33 15.96 12.04 -0.89
N ARG A 34 17.24 12.35 -1.10
CA ARG A 34 18.09 11.62 -2.05
C ARG A 34 18.06 10.13 -1.74
N ASN A 35 17.79 9.30 -2.75
CA ASN A 35 17.73 7.82 -2.69
C ASN A 35 16.54 7.22 -1.92
N TYR A 36 15.57 7.99 -1.44
CA TYR A 36 14.37 7.44 -0.82
C TYR A 36 13.17 7.67 -1.75
N ARG A 37 12.87 6.71 -2.62
CA ARG A 37 11.85 6.86 -3.68
C ARG A 37 10.50 6.27 -3.26
N PHE A 38 10.05 6.60 -2.05
CA PHE A 38 8.73 6.22 -1.55
C PHE A 38 7.82 7.43 -1.39
N ALA A 39 6.56 7.24 -1.73
CA ALA A 39 5.49 8.17 -1.43
C ALA A 39 4.27 7.43 -0.88
N ILE A 40 3.39 8.15 -0.22
CA ILE A 40 2.11 7.67 0.27
C ILE A 40 1.02 8.51 -0.38
N LEU A 41 0.06 7.86 -1.02
CA LEU A 41 -1.21 8.47 -1.41
C LEU A 41 -2.25 8.08 -0.37
N GLN A 42 -2.56 9.00 0.53
CA GLN A 42 -3.56 8.80 1.58
C GLN A 42 -4.96 9.03 1.03
N TYR A 43 -5.89 8.19 1.43
CA TYR A 43 -7.30 8.31 1.08
C TYR A 43 -8.20 7.80 2.20
N THR A 44 -9.43 8.32 2.26
CA THR A 44 -10.45 7.85 3.18
C THR A 44 -10.89 6.42 2.79
N PRO A 45 -10.96 5.44 3.71
CA PRO A 45 -11.32 4.06 3.38
C PRO A 45 -12.63 3.90 2.58
N ARG A 46 -13.58 4.81 2.77
CA ARG A 46 -14.86 4.83 2.02
C ARG A 46 -14.67 5.10 0.52
N ASP A 47 -13.57 5.74 0.13
CA ASP A 47 -13.26 6.10 -1.25
C ASP A 47 -12.47 5.02 -2.00
N GLU A 48 -12.28 3.82 -1.42
CA GLU A 48 -11.51 2.72 -2.03
C GLU A 48 -11.92 2.44 -3.49
N PHE A 49 -13.22 2.38 -3.80
CA PHE A 49 -13.68 2.12 -5.16
C PHE A 49 -13.39 3.29 -6.11
N LYS A 50 -13.56 4.52 -5.63
CA LYS A 50 -13.23 5.74 -6.37
C LYS A 50 -11.74 5.81 -6.63
N LEU A 51 -10.91 5.57 -5.60
CA LEU A 51 -9.46 5.50 -5.74
C LEU A 51 -9.06 4.50 -6.82
N ARG A 52 -9.60 3.28 -6.80
CA ARG A 52 -9.25 2.24 -7.79
C ARG A 52 -9.54 2.65 -9.21
N ALA A 53 -10.68 3.31 -9.45
CA ALA A 53 -11.00 3.86 -10.78
C ALA A 53 -9.99 4.94 -11.18
N ARG A 54 -9.63 5.84 -10.25
CA ARG A 54 -8.68 6.92 -10.50
C ARG A 54 -7.24 6.45 -10.69
N ILE A 55 -6.79 5.47 -9.93
CA ILE A 55 -5.45 4.87 -10.12
C ILE A 55 -5.36 4.14 -11.46
N ARG A 56 -6.44 3.47 -11.90
CA ARG A 56 -6.48 2.89 -13.25
C ARG A 56 -6.33 3.96 -14.32
N TRP A 57 -7.13 5.03 -14.22
CA TRP A 57 -7.03 6.17 -15.14
C TRP A 57 -5.61 6.77 -15.15
N LEU A 58 -5.03 7.03 -13.97
CA LEU A 58 -3.66 7.55 -13.86
C LEU A 58 -2.62 6.59 -14.46
N THR A 59 -2.80 5.29 -14.27
CA THR A 59 -1.94 4.26 -14.85
C THR A 59 -1.99 4.30 -16.38
N ASP A 60 -3.18 4.41 -16.96
CA ASP A 60 -3.37 4.45 -18.41
C ASP A 60 -2.81 5.76 -19.00
N ASP A 61 -3.02 6.88 -18.31
CA ASP A 61 -2.44 8.18 -18.69
C ASP A 61 -0.90 8.15 -18.67
N LEU A 62 -0.29 7.64 -17.61
CA LEU A 62 1.17 7.50 -17.51
C LEU A 62 1.72 6.57 -18.60
N LYS A 63 1.06 5.44 -18.86
CA LYS A 63 1.46 4.50 -19.92
C LYS A 63 1.40 5.16 -21.31
N SER A 64 0.40 5.98 -21.58
CA SER A 64 0.29 6.73 -22.84
C SER A 64 1.45 7.70 -23.05
N GLN A 65 2.10 8.12 -21.94
CA GLN A 65 3.27 9.00 -21.94
C GLN A 65 4.61 8.23 -21.84
N GLY A 66 4.57 6.91 -22.07
CA GLY A 66 5.76 6.07 -22.12
C GLY A 66 6.28 5.61 -20.74
N TRP A 67 5.45 5.67 -19.69
CA TRP A 67 5.80 5.14 -18.40
C TRP A 67 5.56 3.63 -18.28
N ASN A 68 6.43 2.96 -17.53
CA ASN A 68 6.24 1.58 -17.09
C ASN A 68 5.56 1.61 -15.70
N VAL A 69 4.33 1.13 -15.61
CA VAL A 69 3.58 1.15 -14.34
C VAL A 69 3.21 -0.26 -13.92
N LEU A 70 3.64 -0.63 -12.71
CA LEU A 70 3.31 -1.87 -12.03
C LEU A 70 2.33 -1.59 -10.89
N ALA A 71 1.20 -2.29 -10.85
CA ALA A 71 0.28 -2.25 -9.72
C ALA A 71 0.30 -3.60 -8.98
N ILE A 72 0.69 -3.58 -7.71
CA ILE A 72 0.79 -4.76 -6.84
C ILE A 72 -0.37 -4.74 -5.85
N SER A 73 -1.16 -5.81 -5.80
CA SER A 73 -2.21 -6.00 -4.81
C SER A 73 -1.65 -6.74 -3.59
N LEU A 74 -1.50 -6.04 -2.47
CA LEU A 74 -1.06 -6.62 -1.20
C LEU A 74 -2.02 -7.73 -0.73
N GLN A 75 -3.33 -7.52 -0.92
CA GLN A 75 -4.35 -8.55 -0.65
C GLN A 75 -4.08 -9.83 -1.44
N HIS A 76 -3.78 -9.71 -2.73
CA HIS A 76 -3.54 -10.88 -3.58
C HIS A 76 -2.28 -11.64 -3.13
N LEU A 77 -1.20 -10.94 -2.83
CA LEU A 77 0.03 -11.55 -2.33
C LEU A 77 -0.23 -12.28 -0.99
N PHE A 78 -0.90 -11.62 -0.05
CA PHE A 78 -1.26 -12.22 1.23
C PHE A 78 -2.10 -13.49 1.06
N LEU A 79 -3.19 -13.44 0.28
CA LEU A 79 -4.06 -14.59 0.04
C LEU A 79 -3.32 -15.72 -0.68
N THR A 80 -2.41 -15.40 -1.61
CA THR A 80 -1.59 -16.39 -2.30
C THR A 80 -0.65 -17.10 -1.33
N ARG A 81 -0.10 -16.35 -0.36
CA ARG A 81 0.77 -16.88 0.68
C ARG A 81 -0.01 -17.84 1.62
N ILE A 82 -1.16 -17.41 2.12
CA ILE A 82 -2.03 -18.24 2.97
C ILE A 82 -2.45 -19.54 2.25
N LYS A 83 -2.80 -19.45 0.96
CA LYS A 83 -3.21 -20.64 0.18
C LYS A 83 -2.09 -21.67 -0.05
N LYS A 84 -0.84 -21.30 0.19
CA LYS A 84 0.31 -22.21 0.09
C LYS A 84 0.58 -22.97 1.39
N GLU A 85 -0.09 -22.59 2.48
CA GLU A 85 0.07 -23.30 3.75
C GLU A 85 -0.52 -24.71 3.70
N GLU A 86 0.02 -25.58 4.53
CA GLU A 86 -0.53 -26.92 4.71
C GLU A 86 -1.95 -26.85 5.24
N GLN A 87 -2.85 -27.65 4.67
CA GLN A 87 -4.28 -27.64 5.06
C GLN A 87 -4.47 -27.85 6.57
N ARG A 88 -3.67 -28.71 7.20
CA ARG A 88 -3.74 -28.94 8.66
C ARG A 88 -3.45 -27.67 9.48
N VAL A 89 -2.57 -26.77 8.99
CA VAL A 89 -2.27 -25.50 9.67
C VAL A 89 -3.48 -24.59 9.60
N LEU A 90 -4.09 -24.47 8.40
CA LEU A 90 -5.30 -23.68 8.19
C LEU A 90 -6.46 -24.22 9.04
N ASP A 91 -6.68 -25.52 9.02
CA ASP A 91 -7.73 -26.19 9.82
C ASP A 91 -7.54 -25.96 11.33
N SER A 92 -6.30 -26.02 11.80
CA SER A 92 -5.96 -25.70 13.20
C SER A 92 -6.29 -24.26 13.57
N MET A 93 -5.99 -23.29 12.67
CA MET A 93 -6.33 -21.87 12.88
C MET A 93 -7.83 -21.69 12.94
N ILE A 94 -8.59 -22.25 11.97
CA ILE A 94 -10.04 -22.17 11.90
C ILE A 94 -10.70 -22.82 13.13
N CYS A 95 -10.26 -24.02 13.50
CA CYS A 95 -10.78 -24.73 14.67
C CYS A 95 -10.56 -23.93 15.97
N THR A 96 -9.39 -23.34 16.12
CA THR A 96 -9.08 -22.51 17.30
C THR A 96 -9.93 -21.25 17.32
N GLU A 97 -10.12 -20.59 16.17
CA GLU A 97 -10.99 -19.43 16.05
C GLU A 97 -12.43 -19.76 16.44
N HIS A 98 -13.00 -20.85 15.89
CA HIS A 98 -14.35 -21.31 16.24
C HIS A 98 -14.52 -21.62 17.72
N ARG A 99 -13.48 -22.13 18.38
CA ARG A 99 -13.51 -22.45 19.81
C ARG A 99 -13.40 -21.21 20.69
N LEU A 100 -12.62 -20.20 20.27
CA LEU A 100 -12.36 -19.01 21.07
C LEU A 100 -13.44 -17.95 20.90
N TYR A 101 -13.93 -17.75 19.67
CA TYR A 101 -14.85 -16.66 19.31
C TYR A 101 -16.12 -16.62 20.19
N PRO A 102 -16.83 -17.73 20.46
CA PRO A 102 -18.04 -17.69 21.30
C PRO A 102 -17.74 -17.31 22.76
N LYS A 103 -16.50 -17.53 23.21
CA LYS A 103 -16.08 -17.22 24.59
C LYS A 103 -15.58 -15.80 24.74
N SER A 104 -14.81 -15.32 23.77
CA SER A 104 -14.24 -13.98 23.72
C SER A 104 -13.79 -13.66 22.30
N PRO A 105 -14.56 -12.87 21.55
CA PRO A 105 -14.18 -12.41 20.21
C PRO A 105 -12.79 -11.72 20.18
N GLU A 106 -12.48 -10.97 21.24
CA GLU A 106 -11.18 -10.29 21.34
C GLU A 106 -10.01 -11.28 21.44
N ARG A 107 -10.14 -12.35 22.27
CA ARG A 107 -9.11 -13.40 22.34
C ARG A 107 -8.95 -14.16 21.04
N ALA A 108 -10.05 -14.42 20.36
CA ALA A 108 -10.04 -15.04 19.04
C ALA A 108 -9.27 -14.18 18.04
N LEU A 109 -9.61 -12.88 17.97
CA LEU A 109 -8.92 -11.93 17.09
C LEU A 109 -7.42 -11.80 17.41
N ASN A 110 -7.05 -11.73 18.70
CA ASN A 110 -5.65 -11.63 19.09
C ASN A 110 -4.87 -12.90 18.72
N HIS A 111 -5.46 -14.09 18.94
CA HIS A 111 -4.85 -15.34 18.49
C HIS A 111 -4.63 -15.34 16.96
N LEU A 112 -5.64 -14.91 16.21
CA LEU A 112 -5.54 -14.84 14.75
C LEU A 112 -4.49 -13.81 14.31
N LYS A 113 -4.40 -12.65 14.98
CA LYS A 113 -3.35 -11.65 14.73
C LYS A 113 -1.95 -12.24 14.90
N ASP A 114 -1.71 -12.97 16.00
CA ASP A 114 -0.40 -13.59 16.27
C ASP A 114 -0.03 -14.60 15.15
N LYS A 115 -0.99 -15.38 14.69
CA LYS A 115 -0.76 -16.34 13.60
C LYS A 115 -0.53 -15.68 12.26
N ILE A 116 -1.33 -14.66 11.92
CA ILE A 116 -1.26 -13.96 10.65
C ILE A 116 -0.05 -13.02 10.58
N ALA A 117 0.43 -12.50 11.70
CA ALA A 117 1.61 -11.64 11.74
C ALA A 117 2.83 -12.26 11.02
N LEU A 118 3.00 -13.57 11.12
CA LEU A 118 4.08 -14.31 10.44
C LEU A 118 4.02 -14.18 8.90
N TYR A 119 2.82 -14.04 8.35
CA TYR A 119 2.62 -13.94 6.90
C TYR A 119 2.65 -12.50 6.39
N VAL A 120 2.34 -11.54 7.24
CA VAL A 120 2.17 -10.13 6.86
C VAL A 120 3.40 -9.31 7.23
N GLU A 121 3.87 -9.45 8.47
CA GLU A 121 4.99 -8.70 9.02
C GLU A 121 6.32 -9.44 8.85
N GLY A 122 7.40 -8.70 8.92
CA GLY A 122 8.74 -9.27 8.83
C GLY A 122 9.28 -9.39 7.41
N SER A 123 10.57 -9.72 7.35
CA SER A 123 11.32 -9.82 6.08
C SER A 123 10.87 -10.98 5.20
N GLU A 124 10.35 -12.05 5.80
CA GLU A 124 9.87 -13.26 5.11
C GLU A 124 8.36 -13.22 4.80
N GLY A 125 7.66 -12.17 5.22
CA GLY A 125 6.24 -11.95 5.00
C GLY A 125 5.92 -11.40 3.59
N VAL A 126 4.82 -10.66 3.49
CA VAL A 126 4.36 -10.02 2.24
C VAL A 126 5.46 -9.14 1.62
N ALA A 127 6.34 -8.54 2.42
CA ALA A 127 7.46 -7.74 1.93
C ALA A 127 8.37 -8.52 0.97
N LYS A 128 8.67 -9.79 1.25
CA LYS A 128 9.45 -10.67 0.37
C LYS A 128 8.77 -10.87 -0.98
N ASP A 129 7.46 -11.09 -0.97
CA ASP A 129 6.70 -11.28 -2.20
C ASP A 129 6.65 -9.98 -3.03
N VAL A 130 6.49 -8.82 -2.37
CA VAL A 130 6.57 -7.52 -3.04
C VAL A 130 7.91 -7.34 -3.72
N ILE A 131 9.03 -7.60 -3.03
CA ILE A 131 10.38 -7.50 -3.59
C ILE A 131 10.54 -8.44 -4.80
N ALA A 132 10.10 -9.69 -4.69
CA ALA A 132 10.20 -10.65 -5.79
C ALA A 132 9.41 -10.21 -7.04
N VAL A 133 8.22 -9.60 -6.86
CA VAL A 133 7.42 -9.06 -7.97
C VAL A 133 8.11 -7.84 -8.59
N ILE A 134 8.68 -6.95 -7.77
CA ILE A 134 9.45 -5.80 -8.24
C ILE A 134 10.68 -6.23 -9.02
N ASP A 135 11.44 -7.19 -8.52
CA ASP A 135 12.63 -7.73 -9.19
C ASP A 135 12.29 -8.33 -10.54
N LYS A 136 11.22 -9.14 -10.61
CA LYS A 136 10.74 -9.71 -11.87
C LYS A 136 10.36 -8.61 -12.87
N PHE A 137 9.66 -7.59 -12.42
CA PHE A 137 9.24 -6.46 -13.24
C PHE A 137 10.45 -5.66 -13.73
N ALA A 138 11.37 -5.30 -12.84
CA ALA A 138 12.58 -4.55 -13.18
C ALA A 138 13.47 -5.28 -14.21
N ASN A 139 13.53 -6.61 -14.13
CA ASN A 139 14.27 -7.44 -15.10
C ASN A 139 13.61 -7.50 -16.49
N SER A 140 12.30 -7.20 -16.58
CA SER A 140 11.56 -7.19 -17.85
C SER A 140 11.69 -5.87 -18.61
N TYR A 141 12.11 -4.80 -17.93
CA TYR A 141 12.25 -3.46 -18.49
C TYR A 141 13.66 -2.96 -18.28
N LEU A 142 14.56 -3.30 -19.23
CA LEU A 142 15.94 -2.84 -19.22
C LEU A 142 15.99 -1.36 -19.66
N GLY A 143 16.17 -0.44 -18.73
CA GLY A 143 16.76 0.83 -19.06
C GLY A 143 16.16 2.14 -18.60
N ASP A 144 14.91 2.27 -18.13
CA ASP A 144 14.38 3.59 -17.75
C ASP A 144 13.73 3.59 -16.36
N ASN A 145 14.59 3.70 -15.32
CA ASN A 145 14.13 3.80 -13.94
C ASN A 145 13.38 5.12 -13.66
N ASP A 146 13.64 6.16 -14.44
CA ASP A 146 13.03 7.47 -14.23
C ASP A 146 11.60 7.55 -14.79
N ARG A 147 11.23 6.62 -15.67
CA ARG A 147 9.85 6.46 -16.18
C ARG A 147 9.19 5.17 -15.74
N THR A 148 9.53 4.73 -14.54
CA THR A 148 8.95 3.52 -13.96
C THR A 148 8.29 3.85 -12.63
N LEU A 149 7.11 3.29 -12.36
CA LEU A 149 6.35 3.54 -11.14
C LEU A 149 5.71 2.26 -10.62
N ILE A 150 5.73 2.08 -9.32
CA ILE A 150 5.10 0.96 -8.63
C ILE A 150 4.01 1.47 -7.69
N PHE A 151 2.78 0.99 -7.87
CA PHE A 151 1.70 1.19 -6.91
C PHE A 151 1.56 -0.05 -6.01
N LEU A 152 1.56 0.15 -4.69
CA LEU A 152 1.17 -0.86 -3.70
C LEU A 152 -0.24 -0.55 -3.22
N GLY A 153 -1.21 -1.36 -3.63
CA GLY A 153 -2.61 -1.14 -3.30
C GLY A 153 -3.23 -2.27 -2.49
N ARG A 154 -4.50 -2.08 -2.11
CA ARG A 154 -5.29 -3.06 -1.34
C ARG A 154 -4.74 -3.33 0.07
N ALA A 155 -4.05 -2.35 0.66
CA ALA A 155 -3.54 -2.43 2.02
C ALA A 155 -4.69 -2.58 3.05
N GLY A 156 -5.80 -1.86 2.87
CA GLY A 156 -6.96 -1.92 3.74
C GLY A 156 -7.57 -3.31 3.90
N ALA A 157 -7.45 -4.17 2.88
CA ALA A 157 -7.93 -5.55 2.96
C ALA A 157 -7.12 -6.44 3.93
N LEU A 158 -5.97 -5.97 4.41
CA LEU A 158 -5.14 -6.65 5.39
C LEU A 158 -5.41 -6.15 6.83
N TYR A 159 -6.34 -5.21 7.02
CA TYR A 159 -6.75 -4.79 8.36
C TYR A 159 -7.43 -5.96 9.10
N PRO A 160 -7.16 -6.18 10.39
CA PRO A 160 -6.31 -5.40 11.29
C PRO A 160 -4.88 -5.97 11.46
N PHE A 161 -4.40 -6.75 10.51
CA PHE A 161 -3.15 -7.53 10.60
C PHE A 161 -1.94 -6.82 10.00
N PHE A 162 -2.11 -5.66 9.37
CA PHE A 162 -1.10 -5.01 8.57
C PHE A 162 -0.63 -3.69 9.18
N ARG A 163 0.69 -3.50 9.18
CA ARG A 163 1.34 -2.22 9.48
C ARG A 163 2.17 -1.77 8.29
N SER A 164 1.77 -0.65 7.70
CA SER A 164 2.45 -0.10 6.51
C SER A 164 3.88 0.33 6.77
N SER A 165 4.19 0.85 7.96
CA SER A 165 5.57 1.19 8.37
C SER A 165 6.49 -0.04 8.38
N ALA A 166 6.01 -1.19 8.84
CA ALA A 166 6.77 -2.44 8.80
C ALA A 166 7.06 -2.88 7.35
N LEU A 167 6.06 -2.82 6.46
CA LEU A 167 6.26 -3.11 5.05
C LEU A 167 7.32 -2.19 4.43
N LEU A 168 7.16 -0.87 4.57
CA LEU A 168 8.08 0.11 4.00
C LEU A 168 9.51 -0.09 4.49
N LYS A 169 9.69 -0.38 5.79
CA LYS A 169 11.00 -0.69 6.38
C LYS A 169 11.66 -1.92 5.74
N HIS A 170 10.90 -2.96 5.42
CA HIS A 170 11.45 -4.20 4.87
C HIS A 170 11.74 -4.13 3.37
N ILE A 171 11.04 -3.28 2.62
CA ILE A 171 11.29 -3.08 1.19
C ILE A 171 12.28 -1.94 0.90
N ASP A 172 12.60 -1.11 1.90
CA ASP A 172 13.56 -0.02 1.75
C ASP A 172 14.92 -0.54 1.28
N GLY A 173 15.51 0.15 0.30
CA GLY A 173 16.73 -0.27 -0.37
C GLY A 173 16.63 -1.51 -1.27
N LYS A 174 15.45 -2.15 -1.39
CA LYS A 174 15.25 -3.39 -2.16
C LYS A 174 14.31 -3.23 -3.36
N THR A 175 13.98 -2.00 -3.73
CA THR A 175 13.08 -1.69 -4.86
C THR A 175 13.82 -1.41 -6.17
N ARG A 176 15.10 -1.79 -6.29
CA ARG A 176 15.95 -1.42 -7.45
C ARG A 176 15.98 0.09 -7.71
N ASN A 177 15.82 0.89 -6.66
CA ASN A 177 15.70 2.35 -6.75
C ASN A 177 14.50 2.82 -7.62
N LEU A 178 13.49 1.95 -7.81
CA LEU A 178 12.25 2.32 -8.50
C LEU A 178 11.33 3.10 -7.56
N PRO A 179 10.62 4.11 -8.06
CA PRO A 179 9.60 4.83 -7.31
C PRO A 179 8.44 3.95 -6.88
N VAL A 180 8.08 4.01 -5.61
CA VAL A 180 6.98 3.24 -5.03
C VAL A 180 5.98 4.17 -4.35
N VAL A 181 4.72 4.05 -4.69
CA VAL A 181 3.60 4.77 -4.08
C VAL A 181 2.70 3.78 -3.35
N LEU A 182 2.64 3.90 -2.03
CA LEU A 182 1.70 3.14 -1.21
C LEU A 182 0.34 3.85 -1.20
N LEU A 183 -0.71 3.14 -1.63
CA LEU A 183 -2.10 3.59 -1.51
C LEU A 183 -2.58 3.27 -0.09
N TYR A 184 -2.67 4.32 0.74
CA TYR A 184 -2.88 4.20 2.18
C TYR A 184 -4.30 4.56 2.59
N PRO A 185 -5.12 3.59 3.01
CA PRO A 185 -6.44 3.85 3.56
C PRO A 185 -6.33 4.33 5.02
N GLY A 186 -6.77 5.53 5.30
CA GLY A 186 -6.74 6.03 6.67
C GLY A 186 -6.78 7.55 6.76
N ASP A 187 -6.57 8.06 7.97
CA ASP A 187 -6.66 9.48 8.27
C ASP A 187 -5.28 10.05 8.59
N ARG A 188 -5.04 11.24 8.12
CA ARG A 188 -3.87 12.02 8.51
C ARG A 188 -4.16 12.72 9.83
N LYS A 189 -3.37 12.45 10.85
CA LYS A 189 -3.50 13.05 12.19
C LYS A 189 -2.52 14.20 12.42
N ASP A 190 -1.39 14.18 11.72
CA ASP A 190 -0.33 15.20 11.79
C ASP A 190 0.48 15.18 10.47
N LEU A 191 1.47 16.06 10.33
CA LEU A 191 2.31 16.18 9.12
C LEU A 191 2.85 14.83 8.65
N ASN A 192 3.34 13.99 9.58
CA ASN A 192 3.93 12.68 9.30
C ASN A 192 3.25 11.53 10.06
N ALA A 193 2.05 11.75 10.58
CA ALA A 193 1.32 10.76 11.37
C ALA A 193 0.05 10.31 10.66
N LEU A 194 -0.03 9.03 10.34
CA LEU A 194 -1.16 8.41 9.66
C LEU A 194 -1.77 7.32 10.54
N SER A 195 -3.10 7.35 10.68
CA SER A 195 -3.90 6.32 11.36
C SER A 195 -4.46 5.36 10.31
N PHE A 196 -4.00 4.10 10.32
CA PHE A 196 -4.45 3.09 9.37
C PHE A 196 -5.92 2.74 9.57
N MET A 197 -6.71 2.82 8.52
CA MET A 197 -8.17 2.67 8.50
C MET A 197 -8.92 3.68 9.40
N GLY A 198 -8.22 4.68 9.97
CA GLY A 198 -8.77 5.57 10.99
C GLY A 198 -8.89 4.95 12.38
N GLU A 199 -8.55 3.67 12.54
CA GLU A 199 -8.79 2.84 13.73
C GLU A 199 -7.51 2.54 14.52
N LEU A 200 -6.40 2.29 13.82
CA LEU A 200 -5.14 1.99 14.50
C LEU A 200 -4.47 3.26 15.02
N PRO A 201 -3.71 3.17 16.13
CA PRO A 201 -2.90 4.28 16.61
C PRO A 201 -2.07 4.87 15.47
N ALA A 202 -1.96 6.20 15.45
CA ALA A 202 -1.20 6.88 14.42
C ALA A 202 0.28 6.49 14.49
N ASP A 203 0.81 6.01 13.37
CA ASP A 203 2.22 5.77 13.20
C ASP A 203 2.90 7.09 12.78
N ARG A 204 3.96 7.49 13.48
CA ARG A 204 4.64 8.79 13.31
C ARG A 204 5.96 8.70 12.54
N ASP A 205 6.36 7.51 12.12
CA ASP A 205 7.66 7.28 11.51
C ASP A 205 7.65 7.34 9.98
N TYR A 206 6.66 8.00 9.38
CA TYR A 206 6.59 8.13 7.94
C TYR A 206 7.55 9.20 7.42
N ARG A 207 8.62 8.74 6.75
CA ARG A 207 9.57 9.59 6.01
C ARG A 207 9.12 9.91 4.58
N PRO A 208 8.24 9.09 3.93
CA PRO A 208 7.77 9.35 2.57
C PRO A 208 7.01 10.67 2.46
N ARG A 209 7.00 11.23 1.25
CA ARG A 209 6.07 12.32 0.90
C ARG A 209 4.63 11.78 0.94
N ILE A 210 3.74 12.54 1.58
CA ILE A 210 2.33 12.18 1.73
C ILE A 210 1.50 13.10 0.85
N TYR A 211 0.74 12.51 -0.08
CA TYR A 211 -0.31 13.16 -0.86
C TYR A 211 -1.65 12.90 -0.18
N SER A 212 -2.38 13.96 0.20
CA SER A 212 -3.66 13.88 0.92
C SER A 212 -4.62 14.98 0.50
#